data_2ba905a5e146be162e5123714821bed1
#
_entry.id   2ba905a5e146be162e5123714821bed1
#
_cell.length_a   1.000
_cell.length_b   1.000
_cell.length_c   1.000
_cell.angle_alpha   90.00
_cell.angle_beta   90.00
_cell.angle_gamma   90.00
#
_symmetry.space_group_name_H-M   'P 1'
#
loop_
_entity.id
_entity.type
_entity.pdbx_description
1 polymer ?
#
loop_
_entity_poly.entity_id
_entity_poly.type
_entity_poly.pdbx_seq_one_letter_code
_entity_poly.pdbx_strand_id
1 'polypeptide(L)'
;MAKEIKFDIKAREELKKGVDALADAVKVTLGPKGRNVIIEKKFGAPHITKDGVSVAREVELEDAFQNMGAQLVKEVASKTGDDAGDGTTTATVLAQSIINVGLKNVAAGANPMDIKRGIDKAVAVVVENIKAMAQEVGDDFKKIEDVARISANNDEAIGSLIAEAMKKVKKEGVITVDEAKGTETTVDIVEGMQFDRGYISPYFVTNTEKMECEMESPYILIFDKKISNLKDMLPILEATAQSGRPLLIVAEDVDQEALATLVVNRLRGSLKICAVKAPGFGDRRKEMLEDIAVLTGGVVISEEKGMKLESATIDYLGRAEKVTVNKENTTIVNGNGASEAIASRVAQIKAQIEQTTSDYDREKLQERLAKLAGGVAVLHIGAPSEVEMKEKKDRVDDALSATRAAIAEGIVPGGGVAYIRCVAKLEDIKGENDDETTGIQIVKRAIEEPLRQIVANAGVEGAVVVQKVKEGEGDFGYNARKGVYENLLAAGVIDPAKVTRVALENAASIAGMFLTTECVIAEKKEEAPAAPMQPGMGGMGGMM
;
A
#
# COMPACT_ATOMS: atom_id res chain seq x y z
N MET A 1 -31.46 -16.89 -2.86
CA MET A 1 -30.86 -17.09 -4.19
C MET A 1 -30.31 -18.51 -4.26
N ALA A 2 -30.50 -19.22 -5.40
CA ALA A 2 -29.95 -20.54 -5.60
C ALA A 2 -28.42 -20.46 -5.77
N LYS A 3 -27.71 -21.50 -5.34
CA LYS A 3 -26.25 -21.59 -5.49
C LYS A 3 -25.90 -22.60 -6.58
N GLU A 4 -24.85 -22.32 -7.33
CA GLU A 4 -24.20 -23.25 -8.23
C GLU A 4 -22.90 -23.73 -7.58
N ILE A 5 -22.66 -25.05 -7.64
CA ILE A 5 -21.52 -25.66 -6.99
C ILE A 5 -20.72 -26.43 -8.04
N LYS A 6 -19.42 -26.18 -8.12
CA LYS A 6 -18.48 -26.92 -8.96
C LYS A 6 -17.44 -27.61 -8.09
N PHE A 7 -17.02 -28.79 -8.50
CA PHE A 7 -16.07 -29.63 -7.78
C PHE A 7 -14.88 -29.97 -8.67
N ASP A 8 -13.80 -30.43 -8.06
CA ASP A 8 -12.67 -31.07 -8.71
C ASP A 8 -11.99 -30.18 -9.76
N ILE A 9 -11.60 -30.82 -10.84
CA ILE A 9 -10.91 -30.22 -11.98
C ILE A 9 -11.71 -29.06 -12.58
N LYS A 10 -13.05 -29.21 -12.70
CA LYS A 10 -13.90 -28.16 -13.29
C LYS A 10 -13.90 -26.86 -12.47
N ALA A 11 -13.90 -26.99 -11.15
CA ALA A 11 -13.82 -25.83 -10.27
C ALA A 11 -12.47 -25.11 -10.46
N ARG A 12 -11.37 -25.85 -10.45
CA ARG A 12 -10.01 -25.33 -10.59
C ARG A 12 -9.74 -24.72 -11.95
N GLU A 13 -10.27 -25.30 -13.03
CA GLU A 13 -10.13 -24.76 -14.40
C GLU A 13 -10.79 -23.39 -14.54
N GLU A 14 -12.01 -23.22 -14.01
CA GLU A 14 -12.70 -21.93 -14.07
C GLU A 14 -11.98 -20.88 -13.23
N LEU A 15 -11.61 -21.21 -12.00
CA LEU A 15 -10.80 -20.31 -11.17
C LEU A 15 -9.50 -19.91 -11.87
N LYS A 16 -8.81 -20.87 -12.50
CA LYS A 16 -7.56 -20.63 -13.22
C LYS A 16 -7.71 -19.63 -14.37
N LYS A 17 -8.81 -19.70 -15.12
CA LYS A 17 -9.09 -18.71 -16.18
C LYS A 17 -9.13 -17.30 -15.63
N GLY A 18 -9.73 -17.13 -14.45
CA GLY A 18 -9.76 -15.84 -13.76
C GLY A 18 -8.38 -15.37 -13.30
N VAL A 19 -7.59 -16.28 -12.72
CA VAL A 19 -6.18 -16.01 -12.36
C VAL A 19 -5.40 -15.53 -13.56
N ASP A 20 -5.47 -16.28 -14.69
CA ASP A 20 -4.74 -15.94 -15.89
C ASP A 20 -5.21 -14.60 -16.50
N ALA A 21 -6.51 -14.35 -16.55
CA ALA A 21 -7.05 -13.11 -17.09
C ALA A 21 -6.53 -11.88 -16.35
N LEU A 22 -6.52 -11.91 -14.99
CA LEU A 22 -5.99 -10.82 -14.20
C LEU A 22 -4.47 -10.71 -14.32
N ALA A 23 -3.76 -11.83 -14.13
CA ALA A 23 -2.30 -11.82 -14.14
C ALA A 23 -1.72 -11.41 -15.50
N ASP A 24 -2.36 -11.82 -16.60
CA ASP A 24 -1.94 -11.43 -17.95
C ASP A 24 -2.14 -9.94 -18.22
N ALA A 25 -3.16 -9.31 -17.64
CA ALA A 25 -3.37 -7.88 -17.72
C ALA A 25 -2.32 -7.10 -16.89
N VAL A 26 -1.94 -7.64 -15.73
CA VAL A 26 -0.99 -6.98 -14.81
C VAL A 26 0.46 -7.14 -15.25
N LYS A 27 0.89 -8.35 -15.65
CA LYS A 27 2.30 -8.67 -15.94
C LYS A 27 2.94 -7.89 -17.07
N VAL A 28 2.14 -7.29 -17.97
CA VAL A 28 2.65 -6.45 -19.06
C VAL A 28 3.30 -5.16 -18.58
N THR A 29 3.03 -4.76 -17.35
CA THR A 29 3.58 -3.54 -16.73
C THR A 29 4.98 -3.76 -16.13
N LEU A 30 5.41 -5.02 -15.93
CA LEU A 30 6.61 -5.36 -15.17
C LEU A 30 7.90 -4.97 -15.86
N GLY A 31 8.78 -4.33 -15.12
CA GLY A 31 10.15 -4.02 -15.49
C GLY A 31 10.33 -2.76 -16.34
N PRO A 32 11.58 -2.41 -16.72
CA PRO A 32 11.92 -1.13 -17.35
C PRO A 32 11.34 -0.95 -18.75
N LYS A 33 10.90 -2.02 -19.41
CA LYS A 33 10.20 -2.00 -20.69
C LYS A 33 8.74 -2.45 -20.57
N GLY A 34 8.20 -2.45 -19.35
CA GLY A 34 6.79 -2.64 -19.08
C GLY A 34 5.94 -1.55 -19.75
N ARG A 35 4.71 -1.89 -20.10
CA ARG A 35 3.80 -1.04 -20.88
C ARG A 35 2.65 -0.55 -20.00
N ASN A 36 2.07 0.57 -20.40
CA ASN A 36 0.88 1.11 -19.74
C ASN A 36 -0.34 0.24 -20.04
N VAL A 37 -1.24 0.18 -19.06
CA VAL A 37 -2.61 -0.32 -19.21
C VAL A 37 -3.57 0.86 -19.20
N ILE A 38 -4.57 0.84 -20.05
CA ILE A 38 -5.61 1.86 -20.11
C ILE A 38 -6.87 1.28 -19.46
N ILE A 39 -7.39 1.98 -18.47
CA ILE A 39 -8.55 1.60 -17.68
C ILE A 39 -9.69 2.58 -17.99
N GLU A 40 -10.83 2.06 -18.38
CA GLU A 40 -12.03 2.86 -18.59
C GLU A 40 -12.53 3.44 -17.27
N LYS A 41 -12.92 4.71 -17.28
CA LYS A 41 -13.65 5.34 -16.17
C LYS A 41 -15.04 5.75 -16.64
N LYS A 42 -16.04 5.51 -15.81
CA LYS A 42 -17.44 5.86 -16.13
C LYS A 42 -17.64 7.35 -16.41
N PHE A 43 -16.81 8.19 -15.80
CA PHE A 43 -16.80 9.64 -15.97
C PHE A 43 -15.36 10.13 -16.06
N GLY A 44 -15.10 11.11 -16.95
CA GLY A 44 -13.79 11.71 -17.14
C GLY A 44 -12.92 10.97 -18.18
N ALA A 45 -11.63 11.25 -18.16
CA ALA A 45 -10.66 10.61 -19.03
C ALA A 45 -10.30 9.18 -18.54
N PRO A 46 -9.93 8.26 -19.46
CA PRO A 46 -9.41 6.95 -19.05
C PRO A 46 -8.19 7.10 -18.15
N HIS A 47 -8.05 6.21 -17.19
CA HIS A 47 -6.85 6.13 -16.36
C HIS A 47 -5.77 5.34 -17.08
N ILE A 48 -4.57 5.91 -17.21
CA ILE A 48 -3.40 5.25 -17.80
C ILE A 48 -2.40 5.02 -16.68
N THR A 49 -2.04 3.76 -16.46
CA THR A 49 -1.13 3.40 -15.36
C THR A 49 -0.22 2.23 -15.71
N LYS A 50 0.90 2.12 -15.00
CA LYS A 50 1.77 0.94 -14.93
C LYS A 50 1.70 0.25 -13.57
N ASP A 51 1.00 0.86 -12.60
CA ASP A 51 0.86 0.25 -11.29
C ASP A 51 0.02 -1.03 -11.36
N GLY A 52 0.62 -2.13 -10.89
CA GLY A 52 0.00 -3.45 -10.95
C GLY A 52 -1.24 -3.59 -10.06
N VAL A 53 -1.27 -2.94 -8.90
CA VAL A 53 -2.44 -3.02 -8.01
C VAL A 53 -3.62 -2.23 -8.56
N SER A 54 -3.39 -1.08 -9.18
CA SER A 54 -4.42 -0.29 -9.85
C SER A 54 -5.06 -1.08 -10.99
N VAL A 55 -4.24 -1.75 -11.80
CA VAL A 55 -4.75 -2.65 -12.86
C VAL A 55 -5.54 -3.82 -12.25
N ALA A 56 -5.00 -4.48 -11.23
CA ALA A 56 -5.65 -5.64 -10.61
C ALA A 56 -7.01 -5.29 -9.99
N ARG A 57 -7.14 -4.10 -9.38
CA ARG A 57 -8.38 -3.64 -8.74
C ARG A 57 -9.53 -3.47 -9.72
N GLU A 58 -9.26 -3.11 -10.97
CA GLU A 58 -10.27 -2.85 -12.00
C GLU A 58 -10.68 -4.10 -12.78
N VAL A 59 -9.95 -5.23 -12.62
CA VAL A 59 -10.32 -6.47 -13.29
C VAL A 59 -11.53 -7.09 -12.59
N GLU A 60 -12.64 -7.18 -13.33
CA GLU A 60 -13.87 -7.84 -12.93
C GLU A 60 -14.39 -8.68 -14.10
N LEU A 61 -14.71 -9.96 -13.86
CA LEU A 61 -15.10 -10.88 -14.89
C LEU A 61 -16.58 -11.22 -14.78
N GLU A 62 -17.21 -11.44 -15.93
CA GLU A 62 -18.65 -11.71 -16.00
C GLU A 62 -19.04 -13.06 -15.40
N ASP A 63 -18.21 -14.10 -15.59
CA ASP A 63 -18.43 -15.41 -14.99
C ASP A 63 -18.03 -15.41 -13.52
N ALA A 64 -18.96 -15.79 -12.63
CA ALA A 64 -18.76 -15.72 -11.18
C ALA A 64 -17.61 -16.62 -10.69
N PHE A 65 -17.38 -17.79 -11.31
CA PHE A 65 -16.29 -18.70 -10.91
C PHE A 65 -14.94 -18.15 -11.37
N GLN A 66 -14.86 -17.64 -12.60
CA GLN A 66 -13.64 -17.00 -13.09
C GLN A 66 -13.34 -15.74 -12.28
N ASN A 67 -14.37 -14.95 -11.97
CA ASN A 67 -14.20 -13.76 -11.15
C ASN A 67 -13.66 -14.08 -9.77
N MET A 68 -14.07 -15.18 -9.11
CA MET A 68 -13.47 -15.61 -7.85
C MET A 68 -11.97 -15.92 -7.99
N GLY A 69 -11.55 -16.53 -9.09
CA GLY A 69 -10.13 -16.75 -9.39
C GLY A 69 -9.35 -15.43 -9.54
N ALA A 70 -9.93 -14.45 -10.25
CA ALA A 70 -9.37 -13.12 -10.36
C ALA A 70 -9.29 -12.40 -8.99
N GLN A 71 -10.34 -12.48 -8.16
CA GLN A 71 -10.35 -11.88 -6.83
C GLN A 71 -9.26 -12.44 -5.90
N LEU A 72 -8.93 -13.73 -5.98
CA LEU A 72 -7.84 -14.31 -5.20
C LEU A 72 -6.48 -13.68 -5.56
N VAL A 73 -6.21 -13.46 -6.83
CA VAL A 73 -4.95 -12.80 -7.26
C VAL A 73 -4.99 -11.30 -7.03
N LYS A 74 -6.15 -10.68 -7.11
CA LYS A 74 -6.36 -9.28 -6.69
C LYS A 74 -6.00 -9.08 -5.22
N GLU A 75 -6.35 -10.04 -4.36
CA GLU A 75 -5.97 -10.01 -2.93
C GLU A 75 -4.46 -10.10 -2.76
N VAL A 76 -3.75 -10.92 -3.55
CA VAL A 76 -2.27 -10.97 -3.54
C VAL A 76 -1.67 -9.60 -3.84
N ALA A 77 -2.14 -8.93 -4.91
CA ALA A 77 -1.63 -7.63 -5.30
C ALA A 77 -1.93 -6.57 -4.24
N SER A 78 -3.18 -6.52 -3.74
CA SER A 78 -3.62 -5.54 -2.75
C SER A 78 -2.85 -5.70 -1.43
N LYS A 79 -2.75 -6.92 -0.92
CA LYS A 79 -2.02 -7.18 0.32
C LYS A 79 -0.53 -6.87 0.20
N THR A 80 0.08 -7.15 -0.95
CA THR A 80 1.50 -6.80 -1.19
C THR A 80 1.68 -5.28 -1.23
N GLY A 81 0.76 -4.54 -1.83
CA GLY A 81 0.73 -3.08 -1.79
C GLY A 81 0.60 -2.55 -0.35
N ASP A 82 -0.31 -3.12 0.45
CA ASP A 82 -0.52 -2.71 1.84
C ASP A 82 0.71 -2.99 2.72
N ASP A 83 1.34 -4.16 2.58
CA ASP A 83 2.44 -4.61 3.44
C ASP A 83 3.81 -3.99 3.06
N ALA A 84 4.06 -3.80 1.77
CA ALA A 84 5.37 -3.37 1.24
C ALA A 84 5.32 -2.08 0.39
N GLY A 85 4.14 -1.67 -0.05
CA GLY A 85 3.91 -0.46 -0.85
C GLY A 85 4.38 -0.54 -2.31
N ASP A 86 4.98 -1.67 -2.73
CA ASP A 86 5.47 -1.95 -4.08
C ASP A 86 5.53 -3.47 -4.30
N GLY A 87 5.92 -3.93 -5.51
CA GLY A 87 6.07 -5.35 -5.83
C GLY A 87 4.77 -6.08 -6.16
N THR A 88 3.66 -5.38 -6.32
CA THR A 88 2.33 -5.93 -6.59
C THR A 88 2.28 -6.75 -7.87
N THR A 89 2.94 -6.29 -8.94
CA THR A 89 3.07 -7.01 -10.21
C THR A 89 3.93 -8.27 -10.04
N THR A 90 5.03 -8.19 -9.32
CA THR A 90 5.90 -9.35 -9.03
C THR A 90 5.15 -10.42 -8.26
N ALA A 91 4.38 -10.05 -7.24
CA ALA A 91 3.55 -10.95 -6.46
C ALA A 91 2.49 -11.65 -7.33
N THR A 92 1.85 -10.92 -8.23
CA THR A 92 0.86 -11.43 -9.19
C THR A 92 1.49 -12.47 -10.13
N VAL A 93 2.67 -12.20 -10.68
CA VAL A 93 3.42 -13.11 -11.54
C VAL A 93 3.83 -14.38 -10.81
N LEU A 94 4.31 -14.25 -9.57
CA LEU A 94 4.67 -15.39 -8.72
C LEU A 94 3.44 -16.26 -8.40
N ALA A 95 2.32 -15.65 -8.03
CA ALA A 95 1.08 -16.37 -7.73
C ALA A 95 0.58 -17.15 -8.95
N GLN A 96 0.53 -16.51 -10.14
CA GLN A 96 0.17 -17.18 -11.39
C GLN A 96 1.09 -18.37 -11.66
N SER A 97 2.39 -18.19 -11.50
CA SER A 97 3.37 -19.25 -11.76
C SER A 97 3.20 -20.44 -10.82
N ILE A 98 3.08 -20.19 -9.50
CA ILE A 98 2.87 -21.25 -8.49
C ILE A 98 1.58 -22.01 -8.78
N ILE A 99 0.47 -21.30 -9.06
CA ILE A 99 -0.83 -21.91 -9.38
C ILE A 99 -0.71 -22.75 -10.66
N ASN A 100 -0.13 -22.22 -11.72
CA ASN A 100 -0.06 -22.90 -13.01
C ASN A 100 0.82 -24.17 -12.97
N VAL A 101 1.93 -24.13 -12.26
CA VAL A 101 2.80 -25.30 -12.09
C VAL A 101 2.18 -26.29 -11.09
N GLY A 102 1.62 -25.79 -10.00
CA GLY A 102 0.97 -26.61 -8.98
C GLY A 102 -0.23 -27.38 -9.50
N LEU A 103 -1.12 -26.74 -10.27
CA LEU A 103 -2.29 -27.40 -10.84
C LEU A 103 -1.94 -28.58 -11.76
N LYS A 104 -0.83 -28.52 -12.50
CA LYS A 104 -0.39 -29.65 -13.33
C LYS A 104 -0.07 -30.88 -12.49
N ASN A 105 0.56 -30.67 -11.32
CA ASN A 105 0.91 -31.75 -10.41
C ASN A 105 -0.33 -32.30 -9.68
N VAL A 106 -1.24 -31.42 -9.23
CA VAL A 106 -2.52 -31.84 -8.61
C VAL A 106 -3.37 -32.64 -9.61
N ALA A 107 -3.44 -32.20 -10.88
CA ALA A 107 -4.15 -32.93 -11.92
C ALA A 107 -3.48 -34.29 -12.25
N ALA A 108 -2.18 -34.42 -12.03
CA ALA A 108 -1.45 -35.69 -12.14
C ALA A 108 -1.64 -36.62 -10.92
N GLY A 109 -2.37 -36.19 -9.89
CA GLY A 109 -2.73 -37.02 -8.73
C GLY A 109 -1.90 -36.76 -7.47
N ALA A 110 -1.04 -35.74 -7.46
CA ALA A 110 -0.28 -35.36 -6.27
C ALA A 110 -1.21 -34.78 -5.19
N ASN A 111 -0.91 -35.06 -3.91
CA ASN A 111 -1.69 -34.56 -2.78
C ASN A 111 -1.50 -33.05 -2.61
N PRO A 112 -2.56 -32.23 -2.80
CA PRO A 112 -2.45 -30.78 -2.72
C PRO A 112 -2.06 -30.25 -1.34
N MET A 113 -2.37 -31.00 -0.26
CA MET A 113 -2.00 -30.59 1.10
C MET A 113 -0.49 -30.75 1.35
N ASP A 114 0.12 -31.81 0.81
CA ASP A 114 1.56 -32.04 0.90
C ASP A 114 2.33 -31.09 -0.04
N ILE A 115 1.80 -30.84 -1.26
CA ILE A 115 2.32 -29.78 -2.13
C ILE A 115 2.37 -28.44 -1.39
N LYS A 116 1.28 -28.07 -0.69
CA LYS A 116 1.24 -26.84 0.09
C LYS A 116 2.32 -26.80 1.18
N ARG A 117 2.53 -27.89 1.91
CA ARG A 117 3.61 -27.96 2.91
C ARG A 117 4.99 -27.77 2.28
N GLY A 118 5.22 -28.36 1.11
CA GLY A 118 6.45 -28.18 0.36
C GLY A 118 6.65 -26.73 -0.12
N ILE A 119 5.57 -26.07 -0.57
CA ILE A 119 5.60 -24.64 -0.92
C ILE A 119 5.96 -23.80 0.30
N ASP A 120 5.28 -24.00 1.44
CA ASP A 120 5.51 -23.24 2.67
C ASP A 120 6.96 -23.39 3.14
N LYS A 121 7.52 -24.61 3.09
CA LYS A 121 8.92 -24.91 3.45
C LYS A 121 9.92 -24.21 2.52
N ALA A 122 9.68 -24.25 1.22
CA ALA A 122 10.56 -23.60 0.24
C ALA A 122 10.53 -22.07 0.37
N VAL A 123 9.35 -21.50 0.58
CA VAL A 123 9.20 -20.04 0.78
C VAL A 123 9.96 -19.58 2.02
N ALA A 124 9.87 -20.29 3.14
CA ALA A 124 10.62 -19.95 4.35
C ALA A 124 12.14 -19.87 4.09
N VAL A 125 12.68 -20.83 3.34
CA VAL A 125 14.11 -20.83 2.97
C VAL A 125 14.46 -19.68 2.04
N VAL A 126 13.65 -19.40 1.03
CA VAL A 126 13.88 -18.27 0.11
C VAL A 126 13.86 -16.95 0.87
N VAL A 127 12.89 -16.74 1.75
CA VAL A 127 12.75 -15.53 2.58
C VAL A 127 13.98 -15.35 3.49
N GLU A 128 14.43 -16.39 4.15
CA GLU A 128 15.64 -16.35 4.98
C GLU A 128 16.89 -15.97 4.16
N ASN A 129 17.04 -16.52 2.97
CA ASN A 129 18.15 -16.18 2.08
C ASN A 129 18.05 -14.76 1.53
N ILE A 130 16.87 -14.25 1.20
CA ILE A 130 16.67 -12.84 0.80
C ILE A 130 17.11 -11.91 1.94
N LYS A 131 16.69 -12.19 3.18
CA LYS A 131 17.13 -11.43 4.36
C LYS A 131 18.65 -11.49 4.57
N ALA A 132 19.25 -12.66 4.37
CA ALA A 132 20.69 -12.84 4.51
C ALA A 132 21.51 -12.12 3.42
N MET A 133 20.96 -11.93 2.22
CA MET A 133 21.58 -11.17 1.14
C MET A 133 21.38 -9.66 1.26
N ALA A 134 20.45 -9.21 2.09
CA ALA A 134 20.08 -7.81 2.19
C ALA A 134 21.25 -6.96 2.69
N GLN A 135 21.51 -5.85 2.03
CA GLN A 135 22.51 -4.87 2.40
C GLN A 135 21.82 -3.63 2.94
N GLU A 136 22.20 -3.17 4.11
CA GLU A 136 21.64 -1.94 4.68
C GLU A 136 21.90 -0.74 3.77
N VAL A 137 20.90 0.11 3.66
CA VAL A 137 21.00 1.36 2.90
C VAL A 137 21.83 2.39 3.67
N GLY A 138 21.68 2.41 5.00
CA GLY A 138 22.38 3.37 5.85
C GLY A 138 22.06 4.81 5.47
N ASP A 139 23.08 5.69 5.47
CA ASP A 139 22.99 7.09 5.06
C ASP A 139 23.43 7.30 3.61
N ASP A 140 23.41 6.23 2.80
CA ASP A 140 23.81 6.29 1.40
C ASP A 140 22.65 6.80 0.52
N PHE A 141 22.61 8.11 0.33
CA PHE A 141 21.58 8.76 -0.51
C PHE A 141 21.65 8.31 -1.97
N LYS A 142 22.77 7.78 -2.44
CA LYS A 142 22.86 7.22 -3.80
C LYS A 142 22.06 5.92 -3.91
N LYS A 143 22.12 5.05 -2.91
CA LYS A 143 21.28 3.86 -2.85
C LYS A 143 19.79 4.23 -2.78
N ILE A 144 19.44 5.26 -2.00
CA ILE A 144 18.06 5.79 -1.92
C ILE A 144 17.60 6.27 -3.30
N GLU A 145 18.42 7.07 -3.99
CA GLU A 145 18.13 7.55 -5.35
C GLU A 145 17.93 6.38 -6.32
N ASP A 146 18.79 5.37 -6.26
CA ASP A 146 18.72 4.22 -7.16
C ASP A 146 17.47 3.37 -6.90
N VAL A 147 17.08 3.13 -5.64
CA VAL A 147 15.81 2.45 -5.30
C VAL A 147 14.63 3.23 -5.85
N ALA A 148 14.55 4.51 -5.54
CA ALA A 148 13.45 5.36 -5.98
C ALA A 148 13.37 5.43 -7.52
N ARG A 149 14.51 5.53 -8.20
CA ARG A 149 14.61 5.53 -9.66
C ARG A 149 14.10 4.22 -10.25
N ILE A 150 14.49 3.07 -9.70
CA ILE A 150 14.07 1.75 -10.20
C ILE A 150 12.56 1.56 -10.03
N SER A 151 12.01 1.83 -8.85
CA SER A 151 10.57 1.73 -8.59
C SER A 151 9.78 2.72 -9.46
N ALA A 152 10.31 3.92 -9.72
CA ALA A 152 9.73 4.89 -10.67
C ALA A 152 9.96 4.54 -12.15
N ASN A 153 10.14 3.28 -12.53
CA ASN A 153 10.39 2.85 -13.92
C ASN A 153 11.63 3.49 -14.58
N ASN A 154 12.72 3.63 -13.82
CA ASN A 154 13.97 4.28 -14.23
C ASN A 154 13.86 5.79 -14.53
N ASP A 155 12.94 6.48 -13.88
CA ASP A 155 12.84 7.93 -13.93
C ASP A 155 13.89 8.57 -13.01
N GLU A 156 14.93 9.16 -13.60
CA GLU A 156 16.03 9.78 -12.85
C GLU A 156 15.57 11.03 -12.08
N ALA A 157 14.60 11.78 -12.65
CA ALA A 157 14.10 12.99 -12.01
C ALA A 157 13.33 12.66 -10.72
N ILE A 158 12.50 11.60 -10.73
CA ILE A 158 11.79 11.11 -9.53
C ILE A 158 12.78 10.56 -8.51
N GLY A 159 13.80 9.79 -8.95
CA GLY A 159 14.83 9.26 -8.05
C GLY A 159 15.56 10.37 -7.29
N SER A 160 16.04 11.37 -8.01
CA SER A 160 16.75 12.52 -7.43
C SER A 160 15.84 13.37 -6.53
N LEU A 161 14.58 13.57 -6.91
CA LEU A 161 13.58 14.30 -6.13
C LEU A 161 13.36 13.67 -4.75
N ILE A 162 13.17 12.34 -4.71
CA ILE A 162 12.96 11.59 -3.46
C ILE A 162 14.22 11.61 -2.60
N ALA A 163 15.40 11.40 -3.21
CA ALA A 163 16.66 11.47 -2.47
C ALA A 163 16.91 12.85 -1.86
N GLU A 164 16.59 13.94 -2.59
CA GLU A 164 16.66 15.31 -2.08
C GLU A 164 15.69 15.53 -0.92
N ALA A 165 14.44 15.09 -1.06
CA ALA A 165 13.45 15.19 0.01
C ALA A 165 13.91 14.43 1.27
N MET A 166 14.36 13.18 1.13
CA MET A 166 14.89 12.37 2.22
C MET A 166 16.10 13.01 2.92
N LYS A 167 16.98 13.64 2.14
CA LYS A 167 18.14 14.36 2.69
C LYS A 167 17.72 15.56 3.54
N LYS A 168 16.65 16.25 3.14
CA LYS A 168 16.14 17.42 3.87
C LYS A 168 15.43 17.04 5.16
N VAL A 169 14.56 16.03 5.13
CA VAL A 169 13.77 15.60 6.31
C VAL A 169 14.46 14.53 7.15
N LYS A 170 15.60 13.99 6.71
CA LYS A 170 16.32 12.87 7.33
C LYS A 170 15.50 11.56 7.31
N LYS A 171 16.05 10.48 7.88
CA LYS A 171 15.44 9.14 7.86
C LYS A 171 14.07 9.06 8.53
N GLU A 172 13.85 9.85 9.55
CA GLU A 172 12.64 9.85 10.38
C GLU A 172 11.60 10.88 9.92
N GLY A 173 11.95 11.69 8.93
CA GLY A 173 11.08 12.71 8.36
C GLY A 173 10.00 12.11 7.48
N VAL A 174 8.88 12.79 7.42
CA VAL A 174 7.72 12.39 6.62
C VAL A 174 7.80 13.03 5.25
N ILE A 175 7.51 12.25 4.22
CA ILE A 175 7.33 12.75 2.85
C ILE A 175 5.90 12.45 2.43
N THR A 176 5.20 13.47 1.96
CA THR A 176 3.85 13.37 1.38
C THR A 176 3.88 13.79 -0.08
N VAL A 177 2.93 13.29 -0.85
CA VAL A 177 2.80 13.60 -2.27
C VAL A 177 1.50 14.36 -2.50
N ASP A 178 1.58 15.50 -3.17
CA ASP A 178 0.42 16.33 -3.49
C ASP A 178 0.45 16.79 -4.96
N GLU A 179 -0.66 17.32 -5.43
CA GLU A 179 -0.79 17.82 -6.79
C GLU A 179 -0.31 19.28 -6.87
N ALA A 180 0.57 19.57 -7.81
CA ALA A 180 0.97 20.94 -8.08
C ALA A 180 -0.14 21.70 -8.82
N LYS A 181 -0.23 23.00 -8.58
CA LYS A 181 -1.12 23.89 -9.35
C LYS A 181 -0.61 24.19 -10.76
N GLY A 182 0.64 23.81 -11.05
CA GLY A 182 1.34 24.06 -12.31
C GLY A 182 1.94 22.79 -12.91
N THR A 183 2.77 22.96 -13.92
CA THR A 183 3.42 21.87 -14.65
C THR A 183 4.74 21.41 -14.02
N GLU A 184 5.30 22.22 -13.12
CA GLU A 184 6.57 21.93 -12.47
C GLU A 184 6.39 21.09 -11.20
N THR A 185 7.29 20.14 -11.01
CA THR A 185 7.36 19.34 -9.79
C THR A 185 8.34 20.00 -8.82
N THR A 186 7.90 20.26 -7.58
CA THR A 186 8.68 20.92 -6.53
C THR A 186 8.68 20.15 -5.21
N VAL A 187 9.65 20.48 -4.35
CA VAL A 187 9.77 19.93 -2.99
C VAL A 187 9.75 21.06 -2.00
N ASP A 188 8.71 21.13 -1.17
CA ASP A 188 8.61 22.09 -0.09
C ASP A 188 8.78 21.40 1.26
N ILE A 189 9.45 22.08 2.20
CA ILE A 189 9.56 21.61 3.58
C ILE A 189 8.65 22.49 4.42
N VAL A 190 7.71 21.86 5.08
CA VAL A 190 6.73 22.53 5.93
C VAL A 190 6.75 21.98 7.35
N GLU A 191 6.27 22.77 8.30
CA GLU A 191 6.05 22.29 9.67
C GLU A 191 4.95 21.23 9.67
N GLY A 192 5.20 20.11 10.32
CA GLY A 192 4.25 18.99 10.34
C GLY A 192 4.78 17.80 11.11
N MET A 193 3.93 16.82 11.32
CA MET A 193 4.30 15.57 11.96
C MET A 193 3.42 14.41 11.53
N GLN A 194 3.94 13.20 11.70
CA GLN A 194 3.18 11.96 11.58
C GLN A 194 3.21 11.18 12.89
N PHE A 195 2.11 10.54 13.24
CA PHE A 195 2.04 9.62 14.35
C PHE A 195 1.28 8.33 14.00
N ASP A 196 1.63 7.25 14.68
CA ASP A 196 1.22 5.88 14.37
C ASP A 196 -0.18 5.58 14.94
N ARG A 197 -1.19 6.28 14.47
CA ARG A 197 -2.61 6.04 14.73
C ARG A 197 -3.41 6.41 13.49
N GLY A 198 -4.13 5.45 12.95
CA GLY A 198 -5.04 5.64 11.83
C GLY A 198 -6.48 5.91 12.27
N TYR A 199 -7.37 5.96 11.32
CA TYR A 199 -8.80 6.19 11.57
C TYR A 199 -9.41 5.05 12.41
N ILE A 200 -10.29 5.40 13.34
CA ILE A 200 -10.99 4.43 14.20
C ILE A 200 -11.99 3.60 13.38
N SER A 201 -12.49 4.14 12.27
CA SER A 201 -13.46 3.48 11.41
C SER A 201 -13.17 3.73 9.93
N PRO A 202 -13.18 2.69 9.08
CA PRO A 202 -13.00 2.84 7.63
C PRO A 202 -14.11 3.67 6.96
N TYR A 203 -15.24 3.86 7.62
CA TYR A 203 -16.29 4.75 7.13
C TYR A 203 -15.91 6.23 7.13
N PHE A 204 -14.78 6.63 7.70
CA PHE A 204 -14.24 7.99 7.58
C PHE A 204 -13.46 8.23 6.29
N VAL A 205 -13.13 7.21 5.54
CA VAL A 205 -12.36 7.29 4.29
C VAL A 205 -13.05 8.21 3.27
N THR A 206 -12.30 9.16 2.72
CA THR A 206 -12.75 10.07 1.64
C THR A 206 -12.22 9.63 0.29
N ASN A 207 -11.01 9.09 0.24
CA ASN A 207 -10.37 8.53 -0.94
C ASN A 207 -10.38 7.00 -0.85
N THR A 208 -11.32 6.36 -1.52
CA THR A 208 -11.50 4.90 -1.47
C THR A 208 -10.42 4.13 -2.25
N GLU A 209 -9.74 4.76 -3.19
CA GLU A 209 -8.66 4.14 -3.96
C GLU A 209 -7.42 3.92 -3.07
N LYS A 210 -7.08 4.92 -2.25
CA LYS A 210 -5.95 4.86 -1.30
C LYS A 210 -6.36 4.42 0.11
N MET A 211 -7.65 4.25 0.37
CA MET A 211 -8.19 3.99 1.72
C MET A 211 -7.75 5.06 2.73
N GLU A 212 -7.78 6.32 2.33
CA GLU A 212 -7.35 7.46 3.13
C GLU A 212 -8.50 8.45 3.38
N CYS A 213 -8.42 9.13 4.52
CA CYS A 213 -9.24 10.29 4.83
C CYS A 213 -8.39 11.54 4.65
N GLU A 214 -8.63 12.27 3.57
CA GLU A 214 -7.96 13.53 3.24
C GLU A 214 -8.85 14.70 3.70
N MET A 215 -8.26 15.65 4.41
CA MET A 215 -8.94 16.82 4.96
C MET A 215 -8.15 18.09 4.67
N GLU A 216 -8.75 18.99 3.91
CA GLU A 216 -8.19 20.31 3.59
C GLU A 216 -8.62 21.35 4.63
N SER A 217 -7.66 22.10 5.15
CA SER A 217 -7.84 23.13 6.16
C SER A 217 -8.72 22.71 7.35
N PRO A 218 -8.46 21.53 7.97
CA PRO A 218 -9.28 21.01 9.05
C PRO A 218 -9.12 21.78 10.34
N TYR A 219 -10.16 21.70 11.19
CA TYR A 219 -10.04 21.90 12.62
C TYR A 219 -9.55 20.59 13.26
N ILE A 220 -8.80 20.72 14.37
CA ILE A 220 -8.23 19.57 15.09
C ILE A 220 -8.65 19.70 16.56
N LEU A 221 -9.52 18.80 17.01
CA LEU A 221 -9.90 18.66 18.41
C LEU A 221 -8.93 17.70 19.09
N ILE A 222 -8.32 18.14 20.19
CA ILE A 222 -7.37 17.34 20.96
C ILE A 222 -7.92 17.15 22.38
N PHE A 223 -8.24 15.91 22.72
CA PHE A 223 -8.86 15.56 24.00
C PHE A 223 -8.10 14.41 24.67
N ASP A 224 -7.77 14.57 25.94
CA ASP A 224 -6.92 13.63 26.69
C ASP A 224 -7.64 12.40 27.23
N LYS A 225 -8.98 12.37 27.11
CA LYS A 225 -9.83 11.28 27.57
C LYS A 225 -10.63 10.63 26.45
N LYS A 226 -11.41 9.63 26.83
CA LYS A 226 -12.34 8.92 25.97
C LYS A 226 -13.62 9.76 25.74
N ILE A 227 -14.08 9.78 24.49
CA ILE A 227 -15.35 10.40 24.12
C ILE A 227 -16.44 9.33 24.17
N SER A 228 -17.29 9.41 25.18
CA SER A 228 -18.40 8.45 25.36
C SER A 228 -19.75 9.03 24.96
N ASN A 229 -19.94 10.34 25.10
CA ASN A 229 -21.19 11.01 24.82
C ASN A 229 -20.98 12.17 23.85
N LEU A 230 -21.66 12.13 22.69
CA LEU A 230 -21.57 13.22 21.71
C LEU A 230 -22.24 14.53 22.15
N LYS A 231 -23.10 14.49 23.17
CA LYS A 231 -23.72 15.72 23.70
C LYS A 231 -22.67 16.70 24.20
N ASP A 232 -21.56 16.16 24.76
CA ASP A 232 -20.46 16.98 25.28
C ASP A 232 -19.69 17.70 24.17
N MET A 233 -19.84 17.25 22.91
CA MET A 233 -19.20 17.83 21.73
C MET A 233 -20.15 18.68 20.88
N LEU A 234 -21.44 18.76 21.20
CA LEU A 234 -22.42 19.43 20.34
C LEU A 234 -22.00 20.86 19.96
N PRO A 235 -21.50 21.71 20.86
CA PRO A 235 -21.09 23.07 20.50
C PRO A 235 -19.99 23.09 19.43
N ILE A 236 -19.02 22.17 19.52
CA ILE A 236 -17.92 22.06 18.54
C ILE A 236 -18.46 21.51 17.20
N LEU A 237 -19.29 20.47 17.24
CA LEU A 237 -19.86 19.88 16.04
C LEU A 237 -20.74 20.85 15.27
N GLU A 238 -21.56 21.62 15.95
CA GLU A 238 -22.39 22.66 15.34
C GLU A 238 -21.55 23.79 14.73
N ALA A 239 -20.54 24.27 15.47
CA ALA A 239 -19.65 25.32 14.99
C ALA A 239 -18.82 24.87 13.78
N THR A 240 -18.34 23.63 13.77
CA THR A 240 -17.60 23.07 12.64
C THR A 240 -18.51 22.82 11.43
N ALA A 241 -19.74 22.33 11.63
CA ALA A 241 -20.72 22.18 10.58
C ALA A 241 -21.06 23.52 9.91
N GLN A 242 -21.28 24.58 10.71
CA GLN A 242 -21.54 25.92 10.21
C GLN A 242 -20.37 26.51 9.42
N SER A 243 -19.13 26.21 9.82
CA SER A 243 -17.94 26.69 9.13
C SER A 243 -17.69 25.96 7.79
N GLY A 244 -18.28 24.78 7.59
CA GLY A 244 -18.07 23.90 6.43
C GLY A 244 -16.69 23.22 6.39
N ARG A 245 -15.83 23.46 7.39
CA ARG A 245 -14.49 22.86 7.48
C ARG A 245 -14.55 21.44 8.05
N PRO A 246 -13.62 20.55 7.63
CA PRO A 246 -13.48 19.24 8.24
C PRO A 246 -13.02 19.33 9.70
N LEU A 247 -13.35 18.31 10.50
CA LEU A 247 -12.91 18.15 11.87
C LEU A 247 -12.15 16.84 12.05
N LEU A 248 -10.89 16.92 12.45
CA LEU A 248 -10.15 15.78 13.00
C LEU A 248 -10.36 15.73 14.50
N ILE A 249 -10.73 14.58 15.04
CA ILE A 249 -10.80 14.31 16.47
C ILE A 249 -9.62 13.42 16.84
N VAL A 250 -8.78 13.91 17.76
CA VAL A 250 -7.70 13.15 18.40
C VAL A 250 -8.07 12.96 19.87
N ALA A 251 -8.47 11.76 20.26
CA ALA A 251 -8.90 11.44 21.61
C ALA A 251 -8.30 10.11 22.08
N GLU A 252 -8.31 9.86 23.40
CA GLU A 252 -7.86 8.56 23.93
C GLU A 252 -8.57 7.40 23.23
N ASP A 253 -9.88 7.49 23.13
CA ASP A 253 -10.74 6.57 22.37
C ASP A 253 -12.08 7.25 22.08
N VAL A 254 -12.90 6.64 21.20
CA VAL A 254 -14.28 7.03 20.96
C VAL A 254 -15.16 5.81 21.14
N ASP A 255 -16.10 5.87 22.08
CA ASP A 255 -17.01 4.76 22.37
C ASP A 255 -17.91 4.43 21.17
N GLN A 256 -18.35 3.17 21.10
CA GLN A 256 -19.11 2.68 19.96
C GLN A 256 -20.38 3.50 19.66
N GLU A 257 -21.09 3.98 20.67
CA GLU A 257 -22.30 4.80 20.51
C GLU A 257 -21.97 6.18 19.90
N ALA A 258 -20.93 6.82 20.41
CA ALA A 258 -20.43 8.08 19.89
C ALA A 258 -19.90 7.91 18.45
N LEU A 259 -19.10 6.85 18.22
CA LEU A 259 -18.54 6.53 16.92
C LEU A 259 -19.63 6.29 15.87
N ALA A 260 -20.64 5.48 16.21
CA ALA A 260 -21.74 5.17 15.29
C ALA A 260 -22.47 6.45 14.85
N THR A 261 -22.69 7.38 15.79
CA THR A 261 -23.36 8.65 15.46
C THR A 261 -22.47 9.55 14.60
N LEU A 262 -21.16 9.62 14.84
CA LEU A 262 -20.22 10.35 13.98
C LEU A 262 -20.20 9.78 12.55
N VAL A 263 -20.13 8.46 12.43
CA VAL A 263 -20.15 7.75 11.14
C VAL A 263 -21.46 8.03 10.38
N VAL A 264 -22.62 7.95 11.04
CA VAL A 264 -23.93 8.23 10.39
C VAL A 264 -24.00 9.66 9.87
N ASN A 265 -23.56 10.65 10.66
CA ASN A 265 -23.56 12.06 10.23
C ASN A 265 -22.56 12.31 9.08
N ARG A 266 -21.42 11.64 9.10
CA ARG A 266 -20.45 11.68 8.00
C ARG A 266 -21.05 11.09 6.72
N LEU A 267 -21.69 9.91 6.78
CA LEU A 267 -22.32 9.26 5.63
C LEU A 267 -23.48 10.06 5.06
N ARG A 268 -24.21 10.80 5.90
CA ARG A 268 -25.27 11.74 5.47
C ARG A 268 -24.71 13.03 4.86
N GLY A 269 -23.40 13.25 4.92
CA GLY A 269 -22.77 14.48 4.45
C GLY A 269 -22.99 15.71 5.35
N SER A 270 -23.59 15.51 6.53
CA SER A 270 -23.83 16.60 7.50
C SER A 270 -22.56 17.09 8.17
N LEU A 271 -21.58 16.20 8.34
CA LEU A 271 -20.27 16.49 8.95
C LEU A 271 -19.16 15.92 8.08
N LYS A 272 -18.11 16.70 7.90
CA LYS A 272 -16.83 16.25 7.34
C LYS A 272 -15.91 15.95 8.54
N ILE A 273 -15.82 14.68 8.93
CA ILE A 273 -15.16 14.31 10.20
C ILE A 273 -14.36 13.04 10.07
N CYS A 274 -13.24 12.98 10.80
CA CYS A 274 -12.47 11.79 11.04
C CYS A 274 -12.08 11.73 12.53
N ALA A 275 -12.04 10.53 13.09
CA ALA A 275 -11.60 10.31 14.46
C ALA A 275 -10.45 9.31 14.50
N VAL A 276 -9.43 9.65 15.28
CA VAL A 276 -8.23 8.84 15.50
C VAL A 276 -7.94 8.71 16.99
N LYS A 277 -7.29 7.62 17.38
CA LYS A 277 -6.81 7.48 18.75
C LYS A 277 -5.57 8.32 18.98
N ALA A 278 -5.47 8.90 20.18
CA ALA A 278 -4.28 9.62 20.62
C ALA A 278 -3.04 8.69 20.58
N PRO A 279 -1.88 9.19 20.12
CA PRO A 279 -0.66 8.41 20.12
C PRO A 279 -0.10 8.21 21.54
N GLY A 280 0.58 7.09 21.77
CA GLY A 280 1.18 6.75 23.05
C GLY A 280 0.20 6.29 24.14
N PHE A 281 0.73 6.09 25.35
CA PHE A 281 -0.01 5.66 26.54
C PHE A 281 0.46 6.43 27.77
N GLY A 282 -0.43 6.61 28.76
CA GLY A 282 -0.09 7.27 30.01
C GLY A 282 0.45 8.69 29.84
N ASP A 283 1.52 9.02 30.54
CA ASP A 283 2.13 10.37 30.48
C ASP A 283 2.71 10.70 29.10
N ARG A 284 3.20 9.69 28.36
CA ARG A 284 3.65 9.90 26.97
C ARG A 284 2.54 10.35 26.05
N ARG A 285 1.32 9.82 26.22
CA ARG A 285 0.16 10.28 25.46
C ARG A 285 -0.10 11.76 25.71
N LYS A 286 -0.06 12.21 26.97
CA LYS A 286 -0.25 13.61 27.32
C LYS A 286 0.80 14.50 26.64
N GLU A 287 2.06 14.09 26.68
CA GLU A 287 3.15 14.81 26.07
C GLU A 287 3.03 14.88 24.52
N MET A 288 2.59 13.79 23.87
CA MET A 288 2.37 13.77 22.43
C MET A 288 1.15 14.60 22.02
N LEU A 289 0.09 14.64 22.83
CA LEU A 289 -1.05 15.52 22.61
C LEU A 289 -0.64 17.00 22.71
N GLU A 290 0.24 17.36 23.65
CA GLU A 290 0.80 18.72 23.75
C GLU A 290 1.66 19.07 22.53
N ASP A 291 2.45 18.10 22.00
CA ASP A 291 3.23 18.32 20.78
C ASP A 291 2.32 18.61 19.58
N ILE A 292 1.20 17.85 19.44
CA ILE A 292 0.20 18.10 18.41
C ILE A 292 -0.47 19.47 18.61
N ALA A 293 -0.79 19.83 19.85
CA ALA A 293 -1.40 21.13 20.18
C ALA A 293 -0.47 22.30 19.80
N VAL A 294 0.80 22.22 20.19
CA VAL A 294 1.81 23.24 19.83
C VAL A 294 1.98 23.35 18.33
N LEU A 295 2.07 22.22 17.62
CA LEU A 295 2.21 22.19 16.16
C LEU A 295 1.02 22.83 15.44
N THR A 296 -0.19 22.61 15.94
CA THR A 296 -1.43 23.02 15.26
C THR A 296 -2.01 24.34 15.79
N GLY A 297 -1.39 24.91 16.84
CA GLY A 297 -1.89 26.11 17.50
C GLY A 297 -3.19 25.89 18.27
N GLY A 298 -3.49 24.64 18.64
CA GLY A 298 -4.64 24.26 19.45
C GLY A 298 -4.31 24.10 20.92
N VAL A 299 -5.29 23.62 21.68
CA VAL A 299 -5.17 23.37 23.12
C VAL A 299 -5.60 21.95 23.43
N VAL A 300 -4.83 21.24 24.26
CA VAL A 300 -5.27 19.95 24.81
C VAL A 300 -6.37 20.19 25.83
N ILE A 301 -7.59 19.76 25.50
CA ILE A 301 -8.70 19.80 26.43
C ILE A 301 -8.50 18.69 27.45
N SER A 302 -8.27 19.08 28.72
CA SER A 302 -7.97 18.18 29.83
C SER A 302 -8.71 18.61 31.08
N GLU A 303 -9.39 17.65 31.70
CA GLU A 303 -10.03 17.91 33.00
C GLU A 303 -9.00 18.18 34.11
N GLU A 304 -7.78 17.64 34.02
CA GLU A 304 -6.69 17.95 34.94
C GLU A 304 -6.29 19.43 34.88
N LYS A 305 -6.49 20.06 33.71
CA LYS A 305 -6.29 21.50 33.51
C LYS A 305 -7.56 22.33 33.83
N GLY A 306 -8.61 21.71 34.36
CA GLY A 306 -9.90 22.35 34.62
C GLY A 306 -10.77 22.62 33.40
N MET A 307 -10.43 22.04 32.25
CA MET A 307 -11.18 22.19 31.00
C MET A 307 -12.17 21.06 30.82
N LYS A 308 -13.34 21.36 30.27
CA LYS A 308 -14.37 20.39 29.93
C LYS A 308 -14.69 20.45 28.46
N LEU A 309 -14.98 19.30 27.85
CA LEU A 309 -15.33 19.20 26.44
C LEU A 309 -16.62 19.97 26.12
N GLU A 310 -17.58 19.98 27.05
CA GLU A 310 -18.86 20.69 26.92
C GLU A 310 -18.73 22.22 26.80
N SER A 311 -17.65 22.78 27.38
CA SER A 311 -17.37 24.22 27.35
C SER A 311 -16.33 24.61 26.30
N ALA A 312 -15.87 23.66 25.50
CA ALA A 312 -14.87 23.93 24.48
C ALA A 312 -15.46 24.70 23.31
N THR A 313 -14.70 25.66 22.81
CA THR A 313 -15.04 26.51 21.69
C THR A 313 -14.12 26.26 20.50
N ILE A 314 -14.42 26.82 19.37
CA ILE A 314 -13.61 26.72 18.14
C ILE A 314 -12.19 27.28 18.32
N ASP A 315 -11.99 28.17 19.31
CA ASP A 315 -10.68 28.77 19.60
C ASP A 315 -9.71 27.79 20.26
N TYR A 316 -10.22 26.71 20.84
CA TYR A 316 -9.38 25.63 21.39
C TYR A 316 -8.90 24.65 20.33
N LEU A 317 -9.52 24.69 19.12
CA LEU A 317 -9.21 23.76 18.05
C LEU A 317 -7.91 24.15 17.35
N GLY A 318 -7.03 23.18 17.19
CA GLY A 318 -5.88 23.31 16.32
C GLY A 318 -6.29 23.42 14.85
N ARG A 319 -5.37 23.85 13.99
CA ARG A 319 -5.55 24.01 12.56
C ARG A 319 -4.32 23.50 11.81
N ALA A 320 -4.53 23.02 10.60
CA ALA A 320 -3.45 22.67 9.67
C ALA A 320 -3.91 22.99 8.24
N GLU A 321 -2.98 23.00 7.31
CA GLU A 321 -3.30 23.12 5.88
C GLU A 321 -3.95 21.85 5.37
N LYS A 322 -3.34 20.69 5.69
CA LYS A 322 -3.84 19.38 5.29
C LYS A 322 -3.64 18.34 6.38
N VAL A 323 -4.57 17.42 6.49
CA VAL A 323 -4.41 16.20 7.29
C VAL A 323 -4.80 14.99 6.44
N THR A 324 -3.93 13.98 6.46
CA THR A 324 -4.17 12.69 5.80
C THR A 324 -4.15 11.59 6.84
N VAL A 325 -5.20 10.79 6.90
CA VAL A 325 -5.33 9.66 7.84
C VAL A 325 -5.55 8.38 7.05
N ASN A 326 -4.64 7.43 7.20
CA ASN A 326 -4.82 6.09 6.68
C ASN A 326 -5.15 5.08 7.80
N LYS A 327 -5.07 3.80 7.53
CA LYS A 327 -5.38 2.74 8.49
C LYS A 327 -4.43 2.74 9.70
N GLU A 328 -3.20 3.19 9.54
CA GLU A 328 -2.12 3.06 10.52
C GLU A 328 -1.63 4.40 11.05
N ASN A 329 -1.65 5.44 10.23
CA ASN A 329 -0.99 6.70 10.49
C ASN A 329 -1.90 7.91 10.30
N THR A 330 -1.60 8.97 11.03
CA THR A 330 -2.14 10.32 10.83
C THR A 330 -0.98 11.27 10.53
N THR A 331 -1.04 11.96 9.40
CA THR A 331 -0.06 12.96 8.97
C THR A 331 -0.69 14.34 9.00
N ILE A 332 -0.10 15.27 9.74
CA ILE A 332 -0.47 16.69 9.81
C ILE A 332 0.57 17.47 9.01
N VAL A 333 0.12 18.19 8.01
CA VAL A 333 0.97 18.99 7.11
C VAL A 333 0.68 20.46 7.36
N ASN A 334 1.72 21.25 7.53
CA ASN A 334 1.68 22.69 7.73
C ASN A 334 0.70 23.09 8.85
N GLY A 335 1.04 22.69 10.08
CA GLY A 335 0.29 23.08 11.28
C GLY A 335 0.36 24.59 11.52
N ASN A 336 -0.72 25.16 12.05
CA ASN A 336 -0.87 26.61 12.22
C ASN A 336 -0.31 27.11 13.57
N GLY A 337 0.56 26.29 14.23
CA GLY A 337 1.24 26.67 15.45
C GLY A 337 2.27 27.79 15.22
N ALA A 338 2.51 28.60 16.24
CA ALA A 338 3.55 29.62 16.15
C ALA A 338 4.94 28.95 16.12
N SER A 339 5.78 29.28 15.15
CA SER A 339 7.13 28.72 15.00
C SER A 339 7.99 28.89 16.26
N GLU A 340 7.80 29.97 17.00
CA GLU A 340 8.46 30.22 18.30
C GLU A 340 8.04 29.23 19.37
N ALA A 341 6.74 28.86 19.41
CA ALA A 341 6.22 27.86 20.34
C ALA A 341 6.75 26.47 20.02
N ILE A 342 6.80 26.12 18.72
CA ILE A 342 7.38 24.85 18.23
C ILE A 342 8.88 24.79 18.59
N ALA A 343 9.64 25.85 18.33
CA ALA A 343 11.06 25.92 18.67
C ALA A 343 11.29 25.79 20.19
N SER A 344 10.47 26.43 21.01
CA SER A 344 10.52 26.29 22.45
C SER A 344 10.23 24.87 22.93
N ARG A 345 9.24 24.20 22.30
CA ARG A 345 8.91 22.81 22.60
C ARG A 345 10.04 21.85 22.21
N VAL A 346 10.65 22.05 21.06
CA VAL A 346 11.84 21.32 20.61
C VAL A 346 13.00 21.48 21.60
N ALA A 347 13.24 22.72 22.10
CA ALA A 347 14.27 22.96 23.10
C ALA A 347 14.00 22.25 24.43
N GLN A 348 12.72 22.21 24.88
CA GLN A 348 12.32 21.45 26.07
C GLN A 348 12.61 19.94 25.92
N ILE A 349 12.25 19.34 24.78
CA ILE A 349 12.51 17.92 24.54
C ILE A 349 14.01 17.63 24.50
N LYS A 350 14.83 18.50 23.90
CA LYS A 350 16.30 18.37 23.92
C LYS A 350 16.86 18.40 25.33
N ALA A 351 16.39 19.31 26.16
CA ALA A 351 16.80 19.38 27.56
C ALA A 351 16.41 18.12 28.35
N GLN A 352 15.22 17.56 28.08
CA GLN A 352 14.81 16.28 28.68
C GLN A 352 15.71 15.11 28.25
N ILE A 353 16.15 15.06 26.98
CA ILE A 353 17.09 14.05 26.49
C ILE A 353 18.42 14.12 27.22
N GLU A 354 18.93 15.31 27.51
CA GLU A 354 20.18 15.51 28.23
C GLU A 354 20.07 15.13 29.72
N GLN A 355 18.89 15.32 30.33
CA GLN A 355 18.66 15.07 31.75
C GLN A 355 18.31 13.63 32.10
N THR A 356 17.76 12.88 31.12
CA THR A 356 17.32 11.49 31.38
C THR A 356 18.50 10.54 31.52
N THR A 357 18.43 9.69 32.53
CA THR A 357 19.40 8.60 32.79
C THR A 357 18.96 7.26 32.20
N SER A 358 17.71 7.16 31.75
CA SER A 358 17.13 5.95 31.14
C SER A 358 17.39 5.94 29.64
N ASP A 359 18.07 4.92 29.15
CA ASP A 359 18.31 4.77 27.70
C ASP A 359 17.00 4.60 26.91
N TYR A 360 16.03 3.89 27.48
CA TYR A 360 14.71 3.74 26.90
C TYR A 360 13.95 5.08 26.79
N ASP A 361 13.96 5.90 27.85
CA ASP A 361 13.32 7.20 27.79
C ASP A 361 14.04 8.16 26.86
N ARG A 362 15.37 8.07 26.79
CA ARG A 362 16.19 8.82 25.83
C ARG A 362 15.80 8.49 24.40
N GLU A 363 15.68 7.21 24.06
CA GLU A 363 15.24 6.75 22.74
C GLU A 363 13.84 7.32 22.38
N LYS A 364 12.88 7.22 23.31
CA LYS A 364 11.51 7.72 23.09
C LYS A 364 11.41 9.23 22.99
N LEU A 365 12.24 9.97 23.71
CA LEU A 365 12.36 11.41 23.56
C LEU A 365 13.01 11.80 22.23
N GLN A 366 13.98 11.03 21.75
CA GLN A 366 14.58 11.23 20.43
C GLN A 366 13.58 10.98 19.30
N GLU A 367 12.79 9.91 19.36
CA GLU A 367 11.69 9.66 18.41
C GLU A 367 10.71 10.85 18.39
N ARG A 368 10.31 11.35 19.54
CA ARG A 368 9.40 12.48 19.66
C ARG A 368 9.98 13.78 19.11
N LEU A 369 11.27 14.03 19.42
CA LEU A 369 12.01 15.16 18.86
C LEU A 369 12.07 15.11 17.34
N ALA A 370 12.35 13.93 16.79
CA ALA A 370 12.45 13.72 15.35
C ALA A 370 11.11 13.99 14.65
N LYS A 371 10.00 13.50 15.23
CA LYS A 371 8.65 13.75 14.70
C LYS A 371 8.27 15.23 14.70
N LEU A 372 8.64 15.99 15.73
CA LEU A 372 8.29 17.41 15.83
C LEU A 372 9.25 18.33 15.06
N ALA A 373 10.56 18.03 15.09
CA ALA A 373 11.60 18.88 14.49
C ALA A 373 11.93 18.52 13.03
N GLY A 374 11.52 17.34 12.56
CA GLY A 374 11.84 16.84 11.21
C GLY A 374 11.04 17.54 10.11
N GLY A 375 9.87 18.06 10.44
CA GLY A 375 8.95 18.61 9.46
C GLY A 375 8.37 17.55 8.50
N VAL A 376 7.67 18.01 7.48
CA VAL A 376 7.13 17.19 6.39
C VAL A 376 7.64 17.75 5.07
N ALA A 377 8.24 16.88 4.23
CA ALA A 377 8.51 17.23 2.85
C ALA A 377 7.24 16.98 2.02
N VAL A 378 6.77 17.99 1.33
CA VAL A 378 5.63 17.89 0.40
C VAL A 378 6.18 17.89 -1.01
N LEU A 379 5.98 16.77 -1.72
CA LEU A 379 6.30 16.65 -3.14
C LEU A 379 5.08 17.10 -3.95
N HIS A 380 5.12 18.30 -4.51
CA HIS A 380 4.08 18.78 -5.40
C HIS A 380 4.35 18.29 -6.82
N ILE A 381 3.53 17.38 -7.31
CA ILE A 381 3.71 16.75 -8.62
C ILE A 381 2.99 17.54 -9.68
N GLY A 382 3.77 18.09 -10.64
CA GLY A 382 3.25 18.82 -11.79
C GLY A 382 3.42 18.05 -13.09
N ALA A 383 2.45 18.22 -14.00
CA ALA A 383 2.50 17.70 -15.37
C ALA A 383 1.59 18.54 -16.31
N PRO A 384 1.79 18.46 -17.64
CA PRO A 384 0.98 19.20 -18.61
C PRO A 384 -0.49 18.80 -18.66
N SER A 385 -0.84 17.57 -18.27
CA SER A 385 -2.22 17.08 -18.26
C SER A 385 -2.54 16.37 -16.96
N GLU A 386 -3.83 16.34 -16.60
CA GLU A 386 -4.31 15.63 -15.40
C GLU A 386 -4.01 14.12 -15.46
N VAL A 387 -4.09 13.50 -16.63
CA VAL A 387 -3.79 12.07 -16.83
C VAL A 387 -2.32 11.78 -16.55
N GLU A 388 -1.41 12.62 -17.09
CA GLU A 388 0.02 12.48 -16.86
C GLU A 388 0.41 12.78 -15.41
N MET A 389 -0.26 13.75 -14.78
CA MET A 389 -0.04 14.11 -13.38
C MET A 389 -0.40 12.93 -12.45
N LYS A 390 -1.55 12.29 -12.68
CA LYS A 390 -1.96 11.11 -11.91
C LYS A 390 -0.99 9.95 -12.08
N GLU A 391 -0.61 9.63 -13.33
CA GLU A 391 0.39 8.58 -13.61
C GLU A 391 1.72 8.86 -12.92
N LYS A 392 2.19 10.12 -12.97
CA LYS A 392 3.44 10.53 -12.33
C LYS A 392 3.34 10.47 -10.81
N LYS A 393 2.18 10.83 -10.24
CA LYS A 393 1.91 10.74 -8.81
C LYS A 393 1.94 9.30 -8.32
N ASP A 394 1.30 8.37 -9.03
CA ASP A 394 1.32 6.93 -8.72
C ASP A 394 2.76 6.40 -8.69
N ARG A 395 3.58 6.74 -9.69
CA ARG A 395 5.00 6.36 -9.73
C ARG A 395 5.82 6.95 -8.58
N VAL A 396 5.54 8.18 -8.15
CA VAL A 396 6.21 8.79 -7.01
C VAL A 396 5.79 8.12 -5.70
N ASP A 397 4.52 7.79 -5.53
CA ASP A 397 4.01 7.06 -4.37
C ASP A 397 4.66 5.66 -4.24
N ASP A 398 4.77 4.91 -5.35
CA ASP A 398 5.46 3.62 -5.41
C ASP A 398 6.94 3.76 -5.05
N ALA A 399 7.63 4.72 -5.67
CA ALA A 399 9.04 4.97 -5.42
C ALA A 399 9.32 5.38 -3.96
N LEU A 400 8.43 6.16 -3.35
CA LEU A 400 8.53 6.54 -1.96
C LEU A 400 8.32 5.34 -1.03
N SER A 401 7.35 4.49 -1.34
CA SER A 401 7.06 3.27 -0.58
C SER A 401 8.21 2.27 -0.68
N ALA A 402 8.75 2.04 -1.89
CA ALA A 402 9.93 1.21 -2.10
C ALA A 402 11.17 1.73 -1.34
N THR A 403 11.36 3.06 -1.31
CA THR A 403 12.44 3.69 -0.56
C THR A 403 12.32 3.45 0.94
N ARG A 404 11.11 3.58 1.51
CA ARG A 404 10.84 3.25 2.92
C ARG A 404 11.09 1.77 3.21
N ALA A 405 10.64 0.88 2.32
CA ALA A 405 10.90 -0.56 2.45
C ALA A 405 12.40 -0.90 2.42
N ALA A 406 13.18 -0.21 1.57
CA ALA A 406 14.63 -0.37 1.49
C ALA A 406 15.36 0.13 2.75
N ILE A 407 14.91 1.23 3.32
CA ILE A 407 15.46 1.75 4.59
C ILE A 407 15.16 0.77 5.74
N ALA A 408 13.97 0.15 5.74
CA ALA A 408 13.55 -0.75 6.79
C ALA A 408 14.29 -2.10 6.79
N GLU A 409 14.49 -2.74 5.64
CA GLU A 409 15.03 -4.10 5.55
C GLU A 409 16.23 -4.24 4.59
N GLY A 410 16.75 -3.13 4.07
CA GLY A 410 17.88 -3.15 3.14
C GLY A 410 17.49 -3.44 1.69
N ILE A 411 18.51 -3.60 0.86
CA ILE A 411 18.42 -3.80 -0.59
C ILE A 411 19.06 -5.11 -1.03
N VAL A 412 18.56 -5.65 -2.13
CA VAL A 412 19.09 -6.84 -2.80
C VAL A 412 19.31 -6.54 -4.30
N PRO A 413 20.07 -7.37 -5.04
CA PRO A 413 20.16 -7.24 -6.49
C PRO A 413 18.77 -7.30 -7.13
N GLY A 414 18.46 -6.31 -7.95
CA GLY A 414 17.15 -6.17 -8.57
C GLY A 414 16.92 -7.05 -9.79
N GLY A 415 15.83 -6.76 -10.51
CA GLY A 415 15.51 -7.44 -11.76
C GLY A 415 15.22 -8.94 -11.63
N GLY A 416 14.84 -9.41 -10.45
CA GLY A 416 14.57 -10.82 -10.15
C GLY A 416 15.81 -11.65 -9.83
N VAL A 417 17.01 -11.06 -9.81
CA VAL A 417 18.27 -11.79 -9.55
C VAL A 417 18.32 -12.34 -8.12
N ALA A 418 17.82 -11.60 -7.13
CA ALA A 418 17.75 -12.10 -5.75
C ALA A 418 17.04 -13.46 -5.64
N TYR A 419 15.92 -13.64 -6.35
CA TYR A 419 15.23 -14.93 -6.43
C TYR A 419 16.07 -16.01 -7.10
N ILE A 420 16.77 -15.67 -8.19
CA ILE A 420 17.63 -16.64 -8.92
C ILE A 420 18.75 -17.15 -8.02
N ARG A 421 19.33 -16.31 -7.13
CA ARG A 421 20.36 -16.72 -6.17
C ARG A 421 19.80 -17.68 -5.11
N CYS A 422 18.51 -17.66 -4.84
CA CYS A 422 17.85 -18.58 -3.91
C CYS A 422 17.61 -19.98 -4.53
N VAL A 423 17.63 -20.13 -5.87
CA VAL A 423 17.37 -21.41 -6.56
C VAL A 423 18.31 -22.51 -6.06
N ALA A 424 19.61 -22.23 -5.98
CA ALA A 424 20.60 -23.20 -5.52
C ALA A 424 20.36 -23.65 -4.05
N LYS A 425 19.80 -22.78 -3.20
CA LYS A 425 19.49 -23.11 -1.81
C LYS A 425 18.32 -24.08 -1.65
N LEU A 426 17.51 -24.23 -2.69
CA LEU A 426 16.40 -25.18 -2.74
C LEU A 426 16.79 -26.56 -3.28
N GLU A 427 18.03 -26.74 -3.80
CA GLU A 427 18.46 -28.01 -4.40
C GLU A 427 18.64 -29.11 -3.37
N ASP A 428 19.15 -28.77 -2.19
CA ASP A 428 19.44 -29.71 -1.12
C ASP A 428 18.23 -29.98 -0.21
N ILE A 429 17.11 -29.27 -0.42
CA ILE A 429 15.93 -29.39 0.43
C ILE A 429 15.02 -30.50 -0.10
N LYS A 430 14.68 -31.42 0.80
CA LYS A 430 13.73 -32.51 0.52
C LYS A 430 12.48 -32.38 1.39
N GLY A 431 11.37 -32.80 0.84
CA GLY A 431 10.13 -33.01 1.57
C GLY A 431 10.17 -34.30 2.38
N GLU A 432 9.20 -34.48 3.26
CA GLU A 432 8.97 -35.73 3.99
C GLU A 432 8.44 -36.84 3.07
N ASN A 433 7.86 -36.45 1.93
CA ASN A 433 7.36 -37.33 0.86
C ASN A 433 7.58 -36.68 -0.51
N ASP A 434 7.22 -37.42 -1.58
CA ASP A 434 7.40 -36.98 -2.97
C ASP A 434 6.52 -35.78 -3.32
N ASP A 435 5.32 -35.67 -2.78
CA ASP A 435 4.40 -34.55 -3.03
C ASP A 435 4.87 -33.27 -2.35
N GLU A 436 5.40 -33.35 -1.14
CA GLU A 436 6.06 -32.21 -0.46
C GLU A 436 7.29 -31.76 -1.23
N THR A 437 8.11 -32.72 -1.73
CA THR A 437 9.27 -32.41 -2.57
C THR A 437 8.80 -31.73 -3.88
N THR A 438 7.69 -32.15 -4.45
CA THR A 438 7.09 -31.51 -5.61
C THR A 438 6.70 -30.06 -5.30
N GLY A 439 6.16 -29.78 -4.12
CA GLY A 439 5.87 -28.41 -3.65
C GLY A 439 7.10 -27.52 -3.63
N ILE A 440 8.25 -28.05 -3.19
CA ILE A 440 9.54 -27.34 -3.23
C ILE A 440 9.96 -27.03 -4.68
N GLN A 441 9.83 -28.00 -5.59
CA GLN A 441 10.16 -27.80 -6.99
C GLN A 441 9.25 -26.79 -7.69
N ILE A 442 7.99 -26.69 -7.30
CA ILE A 442 7.05 -25.67 -7.79
C ILE A 442 7.58 -24.28 -7.47
N VAL A 443 7.99 -24.02 -6.21
CA VAL A 443 8.54 -22.73 -5.82
C VAL A 443 9.86 -22.45 -6.54
N LYS A 444 10.76 -23.46 -6.60
CA LYS A 444 12.03 -23.37 -7.33
C LYS A 444 11.84 -22.92 -8.78
N ARG A 445 10.80 -23.41 -9.45
CA ARG A 445 10.46 -23.01 -10.82
C ARG A 445 9.81 -21.61 -10.85
N ALA A 446 8.92 -21.33 -9.91
CA ALA A 446 8.14 -20.09 -9.89
C ALA A 446 9.00 -18.85 -9.64
N ILE A 447 10.02 -18.92 -8.79
CA ILE A 447 10.91 -17.79 -8.48
C ILE A 447 11.80 -17.34 -9.65
N GLU A 448 11.84 -18.09 -10.76
CA GLU A 448 12.47 -17.65 -12.01
C GLU A 448 11.57 -16.71 -12.83
N GLU A 449 10.26 -16.75 -12.58
CA GLU A 449 9.27 -16.12 -13.46
C GLU A 449 9.35 -14.58 -13.46
N PRO A 450 9.65 -13.88 -12.35
CA PRO A 450 9.83 -12.43 -12.38
C PRO A 450 10.91 -11.99 -13.38
N LEU A 451 12.09 -12.62 -13.36
CA LEU A 451 13.15 -12.32 -14.34
C LEU A 451 12.70 -12.67 -15.77
N ARG A 452 12.05 -13.83 -15.98
CA ARG A 452 11.51 -14.23 -17.29
C ARG A 452 10.55 -13.20 -17.85
N GLN A 453 9.63 -12.71 -17.01
CA GLN A 453 8.64 -11.73 -17.42
C GLN A 453 9.27 -10.37 -17.76
N ILE A 454 10.21 -9.88 -16.93
CA ILE A 454 10.95 -8.64 -17.20
C ILE A 454 11.64 -8.71 -18.58
N VAL A 455 12.27 -9.85 -18.86
CA VAL A 455 13.02 -10.07 -20.10
C VAL A 455 12.08 -10.25 -21.30
N ALA A 456 10.95 -10.95 -21.12
CA ALA A 456 9.92 -11.11 -22.14
C ALA A 456 9.30 -9.76 -22.53
N ASN A 457 9.01 -8.88 -21.55
CA ASN A 457 8.55 -7.52 -21.80
C ASN A 457 9.61 -6.67 -22.53
N ALA A 458 10.88 -7.03 -22.41
CA ALA A 458 11.97 -6.42 -23.17
C ALA A 458 12.16 -7.01 -24.58
N GLY A 459 11.39 -8.03 -24.95
CA GLY A 459 11.47 -8.68 -26.27
C GLY A 459 12.64 -9.65 -26.41
N VAL A 460 13.15 -10.20 -25.29
CA VAL A 460 14.28 -11.13 -25.26
C VAL A 460 13.81 -12.49 -24.73
N GLU A 461 14.47 -13.58 -25.16
CA GLU A 461 14.12 -14.94 -24.73
C GLU A 461 14.51 -15.19 -23.26
N GLY A 462 13.51 -15.36 -22.39
CA GLY A 462 13.69 -15.45 -20.94
C GLY A 462 14.47 -16.68 -20.50
N ALA A 463 14.33 -17.82 -21.20
CA ALA A 463 15.02 -19.05 -20.82
C ALA A 463 16.54 -18.91 -20.91
N VAL A 464 17.03 -18.28 -21.98
CA VAL A 464 18.46 -18.05 -22.21
C VAL A 464 19.05 -17.11 -21.15
N VAL A 465 18.31 -16.03 -20.83
CA VAL A 465 18.77 -15.04 -19.84
C VAL A 465 18.81 -15.66 -18.45
N VAL A 466 17.76 -16.37 -18.03
CA VAL A 466 17.72 -17.05 -16.73
C VAL A 466 18.88 -18.04 -16.59
N GLN A 467 19.14 -18.86 -17.62
CA GLN A 467 20.24 -19.80 -17.59
C GLN A 467 21.59 -19.10 -17.39
N LYS A 468 21.84 -18.04 -18.16
CA LYS A 468 23.08 -17.28 -18.05
C LYS A 468 23.23 -16.54 -16.70
N VAL A 469 22.13 -16.06 -16.12
CA VAL A 469 22.15 -15.45 -14.79
C VAL A 469 22.39 -16.50 -13.71
N LYS A 470 21.85 -17.72 -13.84
CA LYS A 470 22.14 -18.84 -12.92
C LYS A 470 23.63 -19.26 -12.92
N GLU A 471 24.27 -19.20 -14.08
CA GLU A 471 25.71 -19.51 -14.22
C GLU A 471 26.60 -18.44 -13.61
N GLY A 472 26.07 -17.22 -13.40
CA GLY A 472 26.78 -16.13 -12.75
C GLY A 472 26.67 -16.17 -11.23
N GLU A 473 27.53 -15.43 -10.54
CA GLU A 473 27.61 -15.34 -9.08
C GLU A 473 27.27 -13.94 -8.57
N GLY A 474 26.94 -13.84 -7.28
CA GLY A 474 26.70 -12.56 -6.59
C GLY A 474 25.63 -11.73 -7.27
N ASP A 475 25.95 -10.47 -7.54
CA ASP A 475 25.02 -9.48 -8.11
C ASP A 475 24.99 -9.47 -9.65
N PHE A 476 25.65 -10.42 -10.31
CA PHE A 476 25.65 -10.55 -11.76
C PHE A 476 24.24 -10.84 -12.28
N GLY A 477 23.75 -10.03 -13.19
CA GLY A 477 22.42 -10.16 -13.73
C GLY A 477 22.24 -9.49 -15.09
N TYR A 478 21.02 -9.48 -15.59
CA TYR A 478 20.67 -8.87 -16.87
C TYR A 478 19.96 -7.54 -16.66
N ASN A 479 20.60 -6.46 -17.08
CA ASN A 479 19.98 -5.14 -17.12
C ASN A 479 19.07 -5.02 -18.37
N ALA A 480 17.78 -5.22 -18.17
CA ALA A 480 16.80 -5.24 -19.27
C ALA A 480 16.61 -3.86 -19.94
N ARG A 481 16.93 -2.75 -19.24
CA ARG A 481 16.91 -1.41 -19.84
C ARG A 481 18.01 -1.25 -20.88
N LYS A 482 19.24 -1.64 -20.51
CA LYS A 482 20.43 -1.50 -21.37
C LYS A 482 20.62 -2.68 -22.34
N GLY A 483 20.03 -3.85 -22.03
CA GLY A 483 20.22 -5.06 -22.80
C GLY A 483 21.58 -5.73 -22.60
N VAL A 484 22.20 -5.57 -21.44
CA VAL A 484 23.54 -6.07 -21.12
C VAL A 484 23.56 -6.85 -19.82
N TYR A 485 24.56 -7.73 -19.68
CA TYR A 485 24.87 -8.42 -18.43
C TYR A 485 25.93 -7.64 -17.67
N GLU A 486 25.63 -7.31 -16.41
CA GLU A 486 26.52 -6.52 -15.55
C GLU A 486 26.27 -6.82 -14.08
N ASN A 487 27.10 -6.28 -13.17
CA ASN A 487 26.78 -6.28 -11.75
C ASN A 487 25.65 -5.30 -11.50
N LEU A 488 24.48 -5.82 -11.12
CA LEU A 488 23.24 -5.02 -10.99
C LEU A 488 23.29 -4.07 -9.80
N LEU A 489 23.92 -4.49 -8.68
CA LEU A 489 24.07 -3.65 -7.51
C LEU A 489 24.93 -2.41 -7.84
N ALA A 490 26.06 -2.62 -8.51
CA ALA A 490 26.94 -1.54 -8.97
C ALA A 490 26.30 -0.65 -10.04
N ALA A 491 25.41 -1.23 -10.86
CA ALA A 491 24.65 -0.49 -11.88
C ALA A 491 23.44 0.27 -11.31
N GLY A 492 23.17 0.16 -9.99
CA GLY A 492 22.02 0.76 -9.33
C GLY A 492 20.68 0.10 -9.72
N VAL A 493 20.69 -1.16 -10.17
CA VAL A 493 19.49 -1.97 -10.41
C VAL A 493 19.25 -2.82 -9.17
N ILE A 494 18.49 -2.27 -8.25
CA ILE A 494 18.32 -2.79 -6.89
C ILE A 494 16.85 -2.81 -6.50
N ASP A 495 16.47 -3.80 -5.70
CA ASP A 495 15.12 -3.96 -5.18
C ASP A 495 15.16 -3.94 -3.63
N PRO A 496 14.11 -3.42 -2.94
CA PRO A 496 14.01 -3.56 -1.49
C PRO A 496 13.83 -5.03 -1.08
N ALA A 497 14.58 -5.49 -0.09
CA ALA A 497 14.47 -6.85 0.42
C ALA A 497 13.06 -7.16 0.94
N LYS A 498 12.44 -6.21 1.62
CA LYS A 498 11.05 -6.30 2.10
C LYS A 498 10.06 -6.56 0.96
N VAL A 499 10.13 -5.77 -0.11
CA VAL A 499 9.27 -5.92 -1.29
C VAL A 499 9.43 -7.31 -1.90
N THR A 500 10.68 -7.73 -2.10
CA THR A 500 11.00 -9.03 -2.69
C THR A 500 10.44 -10.20 -1.87
N ARG A 501 10.64 -10.23 -0.53
CA ARG A 501 10.14 -11.33 0.29
C ARG A 501 8.62 -11.33 0.44
N VAL A 502 7.99 -10.16 0.69
CA VAL A 502 6.53 -10.03 0.88
C VAL A 502 5.78 -10.44 -0.38
N ALA A 503 6.28 -10.10 -1.57
CA ALA A 503 5.69 -10.53 -2.83
C ALA A 503 5.61 -12.07 -2.94
N LEU A 504 6.67 -12.79 -2.52
CA LEU A 504 6.68 -14.25 -2.53
C LEU A 504 5.77 -14.84 -1.44
N GLU A 505 5.82 -14.30 -0.23
CA GLU A 505 4.99 -14.76 0.91
C GLU A 505 3.50 -14.68 0.58
N ASN A 506 3.04 -13.52 0.08
CA ASN A 506 1.64 -13.30 -0.28
C ASN A 506 1.22 -14.16 -1.49
N ALA A 507 2.06 -14.26 -2.51
CA ALA A 507 1.82 -15.12 -3.67
C ALA A 507 1.66 -16.60 -3.28
N ALA A 508 2.56 -17.11 -2.46
CA ALA A 508 2.54 -18.51 -2.02
C ALA A 508 1.37 -18.82 -1.09
N SER A 509 1.01 -17.89 -0.21
CA SER A 509 -0.13 -18.03 0.70
C SER A 509 -1.44 -18.28 -0.07
N ILE A 510 -1.75 -17.40 -1.03
CA ILE A 510 -2.97 -17.51 -1.84
C ILE A 510 -2.89 -18.70 -2.81
N ALA A 511 -1.74 -18.93 -3.46
CA ALA A 511 -1.55 -20.06 -4.35
C ALA A 511 -1.71 -21.40 -3.60
N GLY A 512 -1.21 -21.51 -2.38
CA GLY A 512 -1.40 -22.69 -1.54
C GLY A 512 -2.88 -22.96 -1.20
N MET A 513 -3.65 -21.93 -0.88
CA MET A 513 -5.10 -22.05 -0.67
C MET A 513 -5.83 -22.44 -1.97
N PHE A 514 -5.44 -21.84 -3.09
CA PHE A 514 -5.99 -22.17 -4.39
C PHE A 514 -5.79 -23.66 -4.74
N LEU A 515 -4.57 -24.16 -4.59
CA LEU A 515 -4.23 -25.56 -4.92
C LEU A 515 -4.96 -26.58 -4.05
N THR A 516 -5.27 -26.23 -2.79
CA THR A 516 -6.01 -27.08 -1.85
C THR A 516 -7.54 -26.97 -1.99
N THR A 517 -8.04 -26.08 -2.87
CA THR A 517 -9.48 -25.91 -3.11
C THR A 517 -10.04 -27.09 -3.90
N GLU A 518 -11.13 -27.68 -3.39
CA GLU A 518 -11.83 -28.82 -4.01
C GLU A 518 -13.20 -28.42 -4.55
N CYS A 519 -13.86 -27.47 -3.89
CA CYS A 519 -15.23 -27.06 -4.20
C CYS A 519 -15.34 -25.56 -4.24
N VAL A 520 -16.10 -25.03 -5.19
CA VAL A 520 -16.39 -23.59 -5.34
C VAL A 520 -17.90 -23.41 -5.43
N ILE A 521 -18.42 -22.43 -4.66
CA ILE A 521 -19.84 -22.13 -4.55
C ILE A 521 -20.09 -20.70 -4.99
N ALA A 522 -20.88 -20.51 -6.04
CA ALA A 522 -21.26 -19.21 -6.57
C ALA A 522 -22.77 -18.97 -6.50
N GLU A 523 -23.19 -17.74 -6.61
CA GLU A 523 -24.60 -17.43 -6.82
C GLU A 523 -25.00 -17.74 -8.26
N LYS A 524 -26.12 -18.44 -8.44
CA LYS A 524 -26.65 -18.70 -9.78
C LYS A 524 -27.23 -17.39 -10.33
N LYS A 525 -26.74 -16.94 -11.50
CA LYS A 525 -27.35 -15.80 -12.20
C LYS A 525 -28.82 -16.15 -12.49
N GLU A 526 -29.76 -15.33 -12.02
CA GLU A 526 -31.13 -15.41 -12.44
C GLU A 526 -31.20 -14.85 -13.88
N GLU A 527 -31.67 -15.67 -14.81
CA GLU A 527 -32.05 -15.15 -16.12
C GLU A 527 -33.15 -14.12 -15.91
N ALA A 528 -32.92 -12.89 -16.36
CA ALA A 528 -33.97 -11.86 -16.30
C ALA A 528 -35.21 -12.43 -17.01
N PRO A 529 -36.41 -12.39 -16.39
CA PRO A 529 -37.62 -12.86 -17.03
C PRO A 529 -37.77 -12.15 -18.38
N ALA A 530 -37.93 -12.94 -19.44
CA ALA A 530 -38.15 -12.42 -20.79
C ALA A 530 -39.28 -11.39 -20.73
N ALA A 531 -39.00 -10.17 -21.18
CA ALA A 531 -40.01 -9.11 -21.21
C ALA A 531 -41.27 -9.64 -21.93
N PRO A 532 -42.45 -9.51 -21.33
CA PRO A 532 -43.67 -10.00 -21.97
C PRO A 532 -43.82 -9.33 -23.34
N MET A 533 -43.86 -10.18 -24.39
CA MET A 533 -44.22 -9.69 -25.73
C MET A 533 -45.52 -8.93 -25.62
N GLN A 534 -45.52 -7.65 -25.89
CA GLN A 534 -46.77 -6.87 -26.10
C GLN A 534 -47.55 -7.55 -27.21
N PRO A 535 -48.81 -7.91 -26.96
CA PRO A 535 -49.68 -8.39 -28.05
C PRO A 535 -49.81 -7.28 -29.08
N GLY A 536 -49.39 -7.59 -30.32
CA GLY A 536 -49.52 -6.68 -31.43
C GLY A 536 -50.95 -6.22 -31.54
N MET A 537 -51.17 -4.89 -31.46
CA MET A 537 -52.45 -4.26 -31.82
C MET A 537 -52.71 -4.55 -33.30
N GLY A 538 -53.49 -5.64 -33.54
CA GLY A 538 -53.99 -6.00 -34.82
C GLY A 538 -54.82 -4.84 -35.39
N GLY A 539 -54.51 -4.48 -36.60
CA GLY A 539 -55.14 -3.41 -37.36
C GLY A 539 -56.63 -3.56 -37.44
N MET A 540 -57.32 -2.45 -37.23
CA MET A 540 -58.68 -2.24 -37.69
C MET A 540 -58.59 -1.33 -38.90
N GLY A 541 -58.45 -1.99 -40.05
CA GLY A 541 -58.72 -1.37 -41.33
C GLY A 541 -60.19 -1.48 -41.64
N GLY A 542 -60.73 -0.41 -42.18
CA GLY A 542 -61.84 -0.56 -43.11
C GLY A 542 -63.09 0.27 -42.83
N MET A 543 -63.38 1.01 -43.81
CA MET A 543 -64.71 1.56 -44.25
C MET A 543 -65.13 2.91 -43.69
N MET A 544 -65.06 3.89 -44.45
CA MET A 544 -65.79 4.58 -45.50
C MET A 544 -65.11 5.90 -45.80
#